data_07f73c2725fbdd5a55ee53d38a1fb389
#
_entry.id   07f73c2725fbdd5a55ee53d38a1fb389
#
_cell.length_a   1.000
_cell.length_b   1.000
_cell.length_c   1.000
_cell.angle_alpha   90.00
_cell.angle_beta   90.00
_cell.angle_gamma   90.00
#
_symmetry.space_group_name_H-M   'P 1'
#
loop_
_entity.id
_entity.type
_entity.pdbx_description
1 polymer ?
#
loop_
_entity_poly.entity_id
_entity_poly.type
_entity_poly.pdbx_seq_one_letter_code
_entity_poly.pdbx_strand_id
1 'polypeptide(L)'
;MEWIYLCFVIFLFALAVSDLWVGVSNDAVNFLNSAVGAKAAKFRTAIIVAALGVFCGATMSNGMMDIARHGIFQPEHFAFSELMYIFLAVMVTDIILLDAFNSLGMPTSTTVSMVFELLGASFAFALLKMNSGEGALGFSDYLNTSKALSVIVGIFVSVAIAFTVGTVVQWLTRMVFTFKYSSRLKWKIGIFGGFAVTCIVYFMLLKGIKTMSFMNADIKHWIADNTLIILGSCMVFFTVLMQILHACKVNVFKVVVLIGTFALATAFAGNDSFELALWYTASENPYAPPITNTISLPT
;
A
#
# COMPACT_ATOMS: atom_id res chain seq x y z
N MET A 1 -34.24 7.62 11.58
CA MET A 1 -33.24 6.80 10.87
C MET A 1 -31.89 7.52 10.74
N GLU A 2 -31.84 8.82 10.49
CA GLU A 2 -30.58 9.59 10.34
C GLU A 2 -29.60 9.48 11.52
N TRP A 3 -30.09 9.52 12.76
CA TRP A 3 -29.24 9.40 13.95
C TRP A 3 -28.54 8.06 14.07
N ILE A 4 -29.17 6.97 13.62
CA ILE A 4 -28.57 5.63 13.65
C ILE A 4 -27.41 5.57 12.67
N TYR A 5 -27.60 6.08 11.46
CA TYR A 5 -26.52 6.15 10.46
C TYR A 5 -25.36 7.04 10.92
N LEU A 6 -25.67 8.18 11.55
CA LEU A 6 -24.63 9.04 12.11
C LEU A 6 -23.81 8.30 13.19
N CYS A 7 -24.48 7.56 14.09
CA CYS A 7 -23.79 6.74 15.07
C CYS A 7 -22.89 5.68 14.43
N PHE A 8 -23.36 5.01 13.36
CA PHE A 8 -22.55 4.06 12.61
C PHE A 8 -21.32 4.72 11.98
N VAL A 9 -21.49 5.87 11.34
CA VAL A 9 -20.37 6.60 10.70
C VAL A 9 -19.33 7.02 11.74
N ILE A 10 -19.76 7.53 12.90
CA ILE A 10 -18.84 7.89 13.99
C ILE A 10 -18.11 6.65 14.52
N PHE A 11 -18.83 5.54 14.67
CA PHE A 11 -18.24 4.29 15.14
C PHE A 11 -17.24 3.71 14.15
N LEU A 12 -17.58 3.69 12.86
CA LEU A 12 -16.65 3.28 11.78
C LEU A 12 -15.42 4.19 11.74
N PHE A 13 -15.57 5.49 11.99
CA PHE A 13 -14.41 6.39 12.07
C PHE A 13 -13.48 6.02 13.22
N ALA A 14 -14.05 5.74 14.40
CA ALA A 14 -13.25 5.32 15.55
C ALA A 14 -12.54 3.98 15.28
N LEU A 15 -13.22 3.05 14.61
CA LEU A 15 -12.60 1.79 14.16
C LEU A 15 -11.50 2.03 13.14
N ALA A 16 -11.71 2.88 12.13
CA ALA A 16 -10.70 3.20 11.12
C ALA A 16 -9.42 3.80 11.72
N VAL A 17 -9.56 4.67 12.73
CA VAL A 17 -8.40 5.21 13.45
C VAL A 17 -7.69 4.13 14.26
N SER A 18 -8.44 3.21 14.89
CA SER A 18 -7.87 2.10 15.66
C SER A 18 -7.16 1.11 14.76
N ASP A 19 -7.74 0.80 13.63
CA ASP A 19 -7.25 -0.10 12.62
C ASP A 19 -5.95 0.42 11.99
N LEU A 20 -5.94 1.69 11.62
CA LEU A 20 -4.72 2.36 11.14
C LEU A 20 -3.58 2.28 12.18
N TRP A 21 -3.90 2.42 13.46
CA TRP A 21 -2.90 2.27 14.53
C TRP A 21 -2.34 0.85 14.59
N VAL A 22 -3.19 -0.15 14.54
CA VAL A 22 -2.80 -1.55 14.65
C VAL A 22 -2.07 -1.98 13.37
N GLY A 23 -2.55 -1.60 12.19
CA GLY A 23 -1.95 -1.89 10.89
C GLY A 23 -0.56 -1.30 10.74
N VAL A 24 -0.39 0.00 10.98
CA VAL A 24 0.95 0.65 10.94
C VAL A 24 1.90 0.01 11.95
N SER A 25 1.40 -0.42 13.12
CA SER A 25 2.23 -1.11 14.12
C SER A 25 2.70 -2.48 13.62
N ASN A 26 1.83 -3.21 12.91
CA ASN A 26 2.15 -4.49 12.30
C ASN A 26 3.17 -4.33 11.17
N ASP A 27 2.96 -3.36 10.30
CA ASP A 27 3.81 -3.10 9.15
C ASP A 27 5.14 -2.42 9.50
N ALA A 28 5.27 -1.84 10.70
CA ALA A 28 6.49 -1.15 11.14
C ALA A 28 7.75 -2.02 11.02
N VAL A 29 7.65 -3.32 11.28
CA VAL A 29 8.77 -4.24 11.15
C VAL A 29 9.24 -4.35 9.69
N ASN A 30 8.35 -4.27 8.72
CA ASN A 30 8.64 -4.44 7.30
C ASN A 30 9.52 -3.31 6.76
N PHE A 31 9.32 -2.07 7.20
CA PHE A 31 10.12 -0.94 6.73
C PHE A 31 11.25 -0.52 7.69
N LEU A 32 11.21 -0.89 8.98
CA LEU A 32 12.26 -0.58 9.94
C LEU A 32 13.35 -1.66 10.03
N ASN A 33 13.03 -2.91 9.71
CA ASN A 33 13.90 -4.06 9.92
C ASN A 33 15.29 -3.90 9.30
N SER A 34 15.37 -3.42 8.06
CA SER A 34 16.64 -3.20 7.35
C SER A 34 17.51 -2.12 8.01
N ALA A 35 16.88 -1.00 8.44
CA ALA A 35 17.60 0.10 9.09
C ALA A 35 18.10 -0.27 10.48
N VAL A 36 17.29 -0.98 11.25
CA VAL A 36 17.63 -1.45 12.62
C VAL A 36 18.62 -2.62 12.56
N GLY A 37 18.34 -3.63 11.73
CA GLY A 37 19.20 -4.81 11.60
C GLY A 37 20.59 -4.49 11.06
N ALA A 38 20.71 -3.60 10.08
CA ALA A 38 21.99 -3.13 9.56
C ALA A 38 22.68 -2.08 10.46
N LYS A 39 22.04 -1.66 11.54
CA LYS A 39 22.53 -0.54 12.39
C LYS A 39 22.88 0.69 11.55
N ALA A 40 22.04 0.98 10.55
CA ALA A 40 22.28 2.08 9.62
C ALA A 40 22.19 3.45 10.30
N ALA A 41 21.29 3.58 11.27
CA ALA A 41 21.11 4.79 12.07
C ALA A 41 20.71 4.43 13.51
N LYS A 42 20.65 5.45 14.37
CA LYS A 42 20.04 5.29 15.71
C LYS A 42 18.54 5.00 15.53
N PHE A 43 17.99 4.19 16.43
CA PHE A 43 16.57 3.81 16.38
C PHE A 43 15.62 5.01 16.24
N ARG A 44 15.87 6.09 17.01
CA ARG A 44 15.09 7.34 16.90
C ARG A 44 15.13 7.96 15.50
N THR A 45 16.29 7.93 14.84
CA THR A 45 16.44 8.48 13.48
C THR A 45 15.66 7.62 12.49
N ALA A 46 15.73 6.29 12.61
CA ALA A 46 14.99 5.37 11.75
C ALA A 46 13.46 5.58 11.89
N ILE A 47 12.96 5.73 13.13
CA ILE A 47 11.53 6.04 13.38
C ILE A 47 11.12 7.38 12.78
N ILE A 48 11.92 8.44 12.94
CA ILE A 48 11.58 9.75 12.39
C ILE A 48 11.49 9.68 10.85
N VAL A 49 12.45 9.01 10.21
CA VAL A 49 12.44 8.81 8.75
C VAL A 49 11.22 7.99 8.32
N ALA A 50 10.90 6.93 9.05
CA ALA A 50 9.71 6.12 8.79
C ALA A 50 8.41 6.91 9.00
N ALA A 51 8.30 7.69 10.09
CA ALA A 51 7.13 8.51 10.37
C ALA A 51 6.87 9.57 9.27
N LEU A 52 7.95 10.18 8.75
CA LEU A 52 7.85 11.08 7.60
C LEU A 52 7.37 10.32 6.35
N GLY A 53 7.85 9.09 6.14
CA GLY A 53 7.39 8.23 5.05
C GLY A 53 5.90 7.87 5.19
N VAL A 54 5.47 7.45 6.38
CA VAL A 54 4.05 7.16 6.69
C VAL A 54 3.18 8.38 6.44
N PHE A 55 3.58 9.54 6.93
CA PHE A 55 2.82 10.79 6.70
C PHE A 55 2.68 11.11 5.21
N CYS A 56 3.78 11.02 4.45
CA CYS A 56 3.73 11.22 2.99
C CYS A 56 2.85 10.18 2.30
N GLY A 57 2.95 8.90 2.69
CA GLY A 57 2.16 7.81 2.12
C GLY A 57 0.67 8.00 2.36
N ALA A 58 0.27 8.28 3.59
CA ALA A 58 -1.13 8.49 3.96
C ALA A 58 -1.74 9.71 3.23
N THR A 59 -0.97 10.80 3.09
CA THR A 59 -1.47 12.02 2.42
C THR A 59 -1.56 11.89 0.89
N MET A 60 -0.84 10.94 0.30
CA MET A 60 -0.74 10.78 -1.16
C MET A 60 -1.54 9.58 -1.69
N SER A 61 -2.19 8.80 -0.83
CA SER A 61 -2.83 7.54 -1.20
C SER A 61 -4.32 7.72 -1.50
N ASN A 62 -4.71 7.35 -2.74
CA ASN A 62 -6.11 7.19 -3.13
C ASN A 62 -6.37 5.86 -3.85
N GLY A 63 -5.32 5.06 -4.09
CA GLY A 63 -5.41 3.87 -4.95
C GLY A 63 -6.23 2.71 -4.37
N MET A 64 -6.28 2.60 -3.05
CA MET A 64 -7.02 1.53 -2.37
C MET A 64 -8.52 1.81 -2.31
N MET A 65 -8.93 3.07 -2.41
CA MET A 65 -10.35 3.44 -2.41
C MET A 65 -11.13 2.81 -3.56
N ASP A 66 -10.53 2.68 -4.74
CA ASP A 66 -11.15 2.06 -5.91
C ASP A 66 -11.35 0.54 -5.73
N ILE A 67 -10.41 -0.13 -5.05
CA ILE A 67 -10.54 -1.56 -4.71
C ILE A 67 -11.67 -1.77 -3.69
N ALA A 68 -11.80 -0.89 -2.71
CA ALA A 68 -12.87 -0.94 -1.73
C ALA A 68 -14.25 -0.78 -2.37
N ARG A 69 -14.37 0.12 -3.34
CA ARG A 69 -15.65 0.47 -3.97
C ARG A 69 -16.10 -0.51 -5.06
N HIS A 70 -15.17 -1.02 -5.87
CA HIS A 70 -15.52 -1.75 -7.11
C HIS A 70 -14.70 -3.03 -7.32
N GLY A 71 -13.93 -3.46 -6.29
CA GLY A 71 -12.92 -4.49 -6.48
C GLY A 71 -13.44 -5.92 -6.39
N ILE A 72 -14.01 -6.30 -5.26
CA ILE A 72 -14.20 -7.69 -4.87
C ILE A 72 -15.67 -8.09 -4.92
N PHE A 73 -16.58 -7.17 -4.62
CA PHE A 73 -18.02 -7.37 -4.69
C PHE A 73 -18.66 -6.34 -5.63
N GLN A 74 -19.92 -6.54 -5.97
CA GLN A 74 -20.69 -5.63 -6.82
C GLN A 74 -21.63 -4.79 -5.95
N PRO A 75 -21.24 -3.54 -5.58
CA PRO A 75 -21.98 -2.73 -4.62
C PRO A 75 -23.42 -2.40 -5.06
N GLU A 76 -23.66 -2.39 -6.37
CA GLU A 76 -24.96 -2.12 -6.98
C GLU A 76 -26.05 -3.13 -6.61
N HIS A 77 -25.69 -4.31 -6.14
CA HIS A 77 -26.62 -5.36 -5.69
C HIS A 77 -26.84 -5.36 -4.18
N PHE A 78 -26.21 -4.44 -3.44
CA PHE A 78 -26.34 -4.30 -2.00
C PHE A 78 -27.03 -2.96 -1.66
N ALA A 79 -27.96 -3.01 -0.69
CA ALA A 79 -28.48 -1.77 -0.11
C ALA A 79 -27.39 -1.06 0.70
N PHE A 80 -27.47 0.26 0.80
CA PHE A 80 -26.47 1.04 1.56
C PHE A 80 -26.32 0.55 3.01
N SER A 81 -27.42 0.18 3.66
CA SER A 81 -27.38 -0.39 5.02
C SER A 81 -26.61 -1.71 5.09
N GLU A 82 -26.69 -2.54 4.06
CA GLU A 82 -25.97 -3.81 3.97
C GLU A 82 -24.47 -3.58 3.79
N LEU A 83 -24.11 -2.59 2.96
CA LEU A 83 -22.71 -2.18 2.80
C LEU A 83 -22.11 -1.69 4.13
N MET A 84 -22.86 -0.95 4.93
CA MET A 84 -22.41 -0.53 6.25
C MET A 84 -22.13 -1.71 7.17
N TYR A 85 -22.98 -2.74 7.15
CA TYR A 85 -22.73 -3.97 7.93
C TYR A 85 -21.50 -4.75 7.43
N ILE A 86 -21.31 -4.82 6.11
CA ILE A 86 -20.12 -5.43 5.51
C ILE A 86 -18.86 -4.70 5.98
N PHE A 87 -18.83 -3.37 5.87
CA PHE A 87 -17.67 -2.57 6.28
C PHE A 87 -17.41 -2.65 7.79
N LEU A 88 -18.47 -2.66 8.59
CA LEU A 88 -18.35 -2.85 10.03
C LEU A 88 -17.74 -4.22 10.37
N ALA A 89 -18.20 -5.28 9.71
CA ALA A 89 -17.66 -6.62 9.92
C ALA A 89 -16.19 -6.70 9.54
N VAL A 90 -15.79 -6.13 8.40
CA VAL A 90 -14.40 -6.08 7.95
C VAL A 90 -13.53 -5.36 8.98
N MET A 91 -13.86 -4.12 9.34
CA MET A 91 -13.05 -3.32 10.26
C MET A 91 -12.90 -3.95 11.65
N VAL A 92 -13.97 -4.53 12.20
CA VAL A 92 -13.89 -5.22 13.50
C VAL A 92 -13.03 -6.47 13.40
N THR A 93 -13.15 -7.23 12.31
CA THR A 93 -12.36 -8.45 12.11
C THR A 93 -10.89 -8.12 11.94
N ASP A 94 -10.56 -7.10 11.12
CA ASP A 94 -9.18 -6.71 10.85
C ASP A 94 -8.45 -6.22 12.12
N ILE A 95 -9.08 -5.37 12.91
CA ILE A 95 -8.53 -4.93 14.21
C ILE A 95 -8.21 -6.14 15.11
N ILE A 96 -9.15 -7.08 15.24
CA ILE A 96 -8.96 -8.27 16.09
C ILE A 96 -7.84 -9.16 15.54
N LEU A 97 -7.82 -9.36 14.23
CA LEU A 97 -6.83 -10.18 13.56
C LEU A 97 -5.43 -9.57 13.68
N LEU A 98 -5.27 -8.30 13.32
CA LEU A 98 -3.99 -7.61 13.37
C LEU A 98 -3.47 -7.49 14.81
N ASP A 99 -4.34 -7.21 15.79
CA ASP A 99 -3.93 -7.16 17.20
C ASP A 99 -3.46 -8.53 17.71
N ALA A 100 -4.14 -9.61 17.30
CA ALA A 100 -3.70 -10.98 17.60
C ALA A 100 -2.33 -11.28 16.98
N PHE A 101 -2.10 -10.93 15.70
CA PHE A 101 -0.80 -11.10 15.06
C PHE A 101 0.29 -10.24 15.70
N ASN A 102 -0.02 -9.00 16.07
CA ASN A 102 0.90 -8.12 16.80
C ASN A 102 1.30 -8.70 18.15
N SER A 103 0.33 -9.21 18.90
CA SER A 103 0.55 -9.85 20.20
C SER A 103 1.41 -11.11 20.10
N LEU A 104 1.29 -11.85 19.00
CA LEU A 104 2.12 -13.02 18.69
C LEU A 104 3.50 -12.67 18.10
N GLY A 105 3.74 -11.40 17.78
CA GLY A 105 4.96 -10.94 17.12
C GLY A 105 5.11 -11.42 15.69
N MET A 106 4.01 -11.68 15.00
CA MET A 106 3.98 -12.16 13.63
C MET A 106 3.52 -11.04 12.69
N PRO A 107 4.41 -10.48 11.85
CA PRO A 107 3.96 -9.53 10.83
C PRO A 107 3.08 -10.23 9.80
N THR A 108 1.99 -9.59 9.44
CA THR A 108 1.07 -10.04 8.39
C THR A 108 0.91 -8.98 7.31
N SER A 109 0.19 -9.26 6.25
CA SER A 109 -0.13 -8.29 5.22
C SER A 109 -1.53 -7.73 5.47
N THR A 110 -1.62 -6.48 5.86
CA THR A 110 -2.87 -5.73 6.01
C THR A 110 -3.72 -5.80 4.75
N THR A 111 -3.12 -5.58 3.57
CA THR A 111 -3.83 -5.68 2.28
C THR A 111 -4.43 -7.06 2.03
N VAL A 112 -3.72 -8.13 2.38
CA VAL A 112 -4.23 -9.51 2.20
C VAL A 112 -5.37 -9.78 3.16
N SER A 113 -5.22 -9.40 4.44
CA SER A 113 -6.24 -9.51 5.48
C SER A 113 -7.56 -8.91 4.99
N MET A 114 -7.54 -7.63 4.65
CA MET A 114 -8.69 -6.88 4.18
C MET A 114 -9.37 -7.47 2.94
N VAL A 115 -8.59 -7.91 1.95
CA VAL A 115 -9.15 -8.53 0.73
C VAL A 115 -9.95 -9.78 1.09
N PHE A 116 -9.42 -10.63 1.97
CA PHE A 116 -10.11 -11.84 2.39
C PHE A 116 -11.28 -11.57 3.33
N GLU A 117 -11.19 -10.57 4.18
CA GLU A 117 -12.27 -10.14 5.07
C GLU A 117 -13.44 -9.56 4.28
N LEU A 118 -13.13 -8.68 3.31
CA LEU A 118 -14.14 -8.11 2.42
C LEU A 118 -14.82 -9.19 1.57
N LEU A 119 -14.04 -10.15 1.08
CA LEU A 119 -14.58 -11.31 0.36
C LEU A 119 -15.47 -12.17 1.27
N GLY A 120 -15.03 -12.44 2.51
CA GLY A 120 -15.78 -13.24 3.47
C GLY A 120 -17.08 -12.57 3.91
N ALA A 121 -17.04 -11.28 4.23
CA ALA A 121 -18.22 -10.52 4.63
C ALA A 121 -19.24 -10.43 3.48
N SER A 122 -18.78 -10.15 2.27
CA SER A 122 -19.64 -10.08 1.08
C SER A 122 -20.23 -11.45 0.72
N PHE A 123 -19.45 -12.53 0.89
CA PHE A 123 -19.90 -13.90 0.71
C PHE A 123 -21.02 -14.25 1.69
N ALA A 124 -20.84 -13.95 2.97
CA ALA A 124 -21.83 -14.22 4.00
C ALA A 124 -23.15 -13.47 3.72
N PHE A 125 -23.07 -12.21 3.33
CA PHE A 125 -24.23 -11.41 2.95
C PHE A 125 -24.94 -11.94 1.70
N ALA A 126 -24.19 -12.35 0.67
CA ALA A 126 -24.75 -12.98 -0.51
C ALA A 126 -25.54 -14.25 -0.17
N LEU A 127 -24.99 -15.10 0.70
CA LEU A 127 -25.69 -16.29 1.18
C LEU A 127 -26.98 -15.96 1.95
N LEU A 128 -26.97 -14.94 2.80
CA LEU A 128 -28.15 -14.49 3.54
C LEU A 128 -29.23 -14.01 2.56
N LYS A 129 -28.88 -13.22 1.56
CA LYS A 129 -29.83 -12.73 0.53
C LYS A 129 -30.43 -13.86 -0.30
N MET A 130 -29.60 -14.81 -0.73
CA MET A 130 -30.09 -15.98 -1.48
C MET A 130 -31.05 -16.86 -0.65
N ASN A 131 -30.80 -16.96 0.66
CA ASN A 131 -31.64 -17.77 1.55
C ASN A 131 -32.94 -17.05 1.98
N SER A 132 -32.94 -15.70 1.99
CA SER A 132 -34.13 -14.91 2.35
C SER A 132 -35.17 -14.82 1.22
N GLY A 133 -34.84 -15.34 0.03
CA GLY A 133 -35.75 -15.35 -1.11
C GLY A 133 -35.94 -13.95 -1.76
N GLU A 134 -35.20 -12.94 -1.34
CA GLU A 134 -35.29 -11.57 -1.86
C GLU A 134 -34.57 -11.38 -3.21
N GLY A 135 -33.87 -12.40 -3.73
CA GLY A 135 -33.07 -12.27 -4.94
C GLY A 135 -33.21 -13.43 -5.91
N ALA A 136 -33.60 -13.12 -7.13
CA ALA A 136 -33.47 -14.01 -8.29
C ALA A 136 -32.03 -14.06 -8.83
N LEU A 137 -31.07 -13.41 -8.13
CA LEU A 137 -29.68 -13.24 -8.57
C LEU A 137 -28.83 -14.43 -8.11
N GLY A 138 -27.92 -14.86 -8.96
CA GLY A 138 -26.94 -15.89 -8.66
C GLY A 138 -25.78 -15.36 -7.83
N PHE A 139 -24.99 -16.27 -7.25
CA PHE A 139 -23.83 -15.96 -6.45
C PHE A 139 -22.80 -15.06 -7.19
N SER A 140 -22.61 -15.30 -8.49
CA SER A 140 -21.74 -14.53 -9.36
C SER A 140 -22.16 -13.06 -9.59
N ASP A 141 -23.42 -12.75 -9.28
CA ASP A 141 -23.94 -11.40 -9.45
C ASP A 141 -23.63 -10.52 -8.23
N TYR A 142 -23.44 -11.13 -7.07
CA TYR A 142 -23.04 -10.42 -5.84
C TYR A 142 -21.52 -10.26 -5.72
N LEU A 143 -20.76 -11.24 -6.22
CA LEU A 143 -19.31 -11.31 -6.06
C LEU A 143 -18.59 -11.30 -7.41
N ASN A 144 -17.57 -10.48 -7.53
CA ASN A 144 -16.68 -10.50 -8.68
C ASN A 144 -15.64 -11.63 -8.52
N THR A 145 -16.07 -12.87 -8.75
CA THR A 145 -15.24 -14.06 -8.56
C THR A 145 -13.97 -14.05 -9.40
N SER A 146 -14.05 -13.52 -10.63
CA SER A 146 -12.89 -13.41 -11.52
C SER A 146 -11.84 -12.46 -10.95
N LYS A 147 -12.26 -11.32 -10.41
CA LYS A 147 -11.36 -10.34 -9.81
C LYS A 147 -10.80 -10.83 -8.48
N ALA A 148 -11.62 -11.46 -7.65
CA ALA A 148 -11.18 -12.10 -6.41
C ALA A 148 -10.09 -13.16 -6.68
N LEU A 149 -10.33 -14.04 -7.64
CA LEU A 149 -9.34 -15.06 -8.04
C LEU A 149 -8.05 -14.43 -8.58
N SER A 150 -8.17 -13.39 -9.41
CA SER A 150 -7.01 -12.65 -9.94
C SER A 150 -6.17 -12.03 -8.84
N VAL A 151 -6.80 -11.46 -7.80
CA VAL A 151 -6.10 -10.89 -6.63
C VAL A 151 -5.39 -12.00 -5.85
N ILE A 152 -6.07 -13.10 -5.56
CA ILE A 152 -5.49 -14.25 -4.84
C ILE A 152 -4.27 -14.81 -5.58
N VAL A 153 -4.41 -15.07 -6.88
CA VAL A 153 -3.29 -15.55 -7.71
C VAL A 153 -2.16 -14.52 -7.75
N GLY A 154 -2.51 -13.23 -7.87
CA GLY A 154 -1.54 -12.12 -7.84
C GLY A 154 -0.71 -12.09 -6.56
N ILE A 155 -1.32 -12.35 -5.40
CA ILE A 155 -0.62 -12.43 -4.10
C ILE A 155 0.44 -13.53 -4.14
N PHE A 156 0.09 -14.76 -4.52
CA PHE A 156 1.05 -15.87 -4.58
C PHE A 156 2.17 -15.64 -5.60
N VAL A 157 1.80 -15.14 -6.77
CA VAL A 157 2.79 -14.82 -7.83
C VAL A 157 3.74 -13.73 -7.38
N SER A 158 3.24 -12.69 -6.71
CA SER A 158 4.09 -11.59 -6.20
C SER A 158 5.13 -12.08 -5.19
N VAL A 159 4.78 -13.01 -4.31
CA VAL A 159 5.72 -13.62 -3.35
C VAL A 159 6.81 -14.39 -4.07
N ALA A 160 6.45 -15.21 -5.06
CA ALA A 160 7.43 -15.97 -5.86
C ALA A 160 8.39 -15.06 -6.63
N ILE A 161 7.87 -13.98 -7.24
CA ILE A 161 8.67 -12.98 -7.95
C ILE A 161 9.60 -12.25 -6.98
N ALA A 162 9.07 -11.78 -5.85
CA ALA A 162 9.86 -11.05 -4.85
C ALA A 162 11.02 -11.89 -4.30
N PHE A 163 10.77 -13.16 -3.98
CA PHE A 163 11.81 -14.10 -3.54
C PHE A 163 12.89 -14.31 -4.61
N THR A 164 12.47 -14.58 -5.84
CA THR A 164 13.40 -14.87 -6.94
C THR A 164 14.25 -13.64 -7.29
N VAL A 165 13.60 -12.49 -7.50
CA VAL A 165 14.30 -11.24 -7.87
C VAL A 165 15.19 -10.78 -6.70
N GLY A 166 14.69 -10.83 -5.46
CA GLY A 166 15.47 -10.47 -4.27
C GLY A 166 16.73 -11.33 -4.13
N THR A 167 16.62 -12.63 -4.37
CA THR A 167 17.77 -13.56 -4.35
C THR A 167 18.81 -13.20 -5.42
N VAL A 168 18.36 -12.92 -6.65
CA VAL A 168 19.27 -12.52 -7.76
C VAL A 168 19.96 -11.19 -7.44
N VAL A 169 19.21 -10.18 -6.99
CA VAL A 169 19.77 -8.87 -6.62
C VAL A 169 20.79 -9.00 -5.49
N GLN A 170 20.47 -9.78 -4.47
CA GLN A 170 21.39 -10.01 -3.35
C GLN A 170 22.66 -10.74 -3.79
N TRP A 171 22.53 -11.72 -4.68
CA TRP A 171 23.69 -12.43 -5.25
C TRP A 171 24.59 -11.50 -6.08
N LEU A 172 24.00 -10.69 -6.97
CA LEU A 172 24.74 -9.68 -7.75
C LEU A 172 25.44 -8.66 -6.84
N THR A 173 24.76 -8.17 -5.81
CA THR A 173 25.33 -7.22 -4.84
C THR A 173 26.55 -7.82 -4.12
N ARG A 174 26.48 -9.10 -3.72
CA ARG A 174 27.59 -9.82 -3.11
C ARG A 174 28.76 -10.02 -4.08
N MET A 175 28.51 -10.25 -5.36
CA MET A 175 29.55 -10.31 -6.37
C MET A 175 30.29 -8.97 -6.53
N VAL A 176 29.57 -7.85 -6.50
CA VAL A 176 30.13 -6.51 -6.68
C VAL A 176 30.97 -6.08 -5.47
N PHE A 177 30.47 -6.30 -4.26
CA PHE A 177 31.10 -5.75 -3.04
C PHE A 177 31.92 -6.74 -2.24
N THR A 178 31.62 -8.03 -2.27
CA THR A 178 32.28 -9.05 -1.44
C THR A 178 32.26 -8.71 0.07
N PHE A 179 32.75 -9.59 0.93
CA PHE A 179 32.78 -9.33 2.38
C PHE A 179 33.81 -8.25 2.79
N LYS A 180 34.87 -8.02 2.00
CA LYS A 180 35.85 -6.95 2.21
C LYS A 180 35.53 -5.74 1.34
N TYR A 181 34.36 -5.15 1.56
CA TYR A 181 33.83 -4.07 0.71
C TYR A 181 34.64 -2.78 0.75
N SER A 182 35.31 -2.46 1.88
CA SER A 182 36.03 -1.21 2.08
C SER A 182 37.10 -0.91 1.01
N SER A 183 37.77 -1.93 0.49
CA SER A 183 38.78 -1.77 -0.56
C SER A 183 38.18 -1.55 -1.96
N ARG A 184 36.89 -1.84 -2.15
CA ARG A 184 36.21 -1.73 -3.44
C ARG A 184 35.22 -0.59 -3.55
N LEU A 185 35.15 0.27 -2.53
CA LEU A 185 34.21 1.38 -2.46
C LEU A 185 34.44 2.47 -3.50
N LYS A 186 35.63 2.93 -3.72
CA LYS A 186 36.04 4.01 -4.64
C LYS A 186 34.82 4.57 -5.46
N TRP A 187 34.85 4.42 -6.78
CA TRP A 187 33.77 4.87 -7.67
C TRP A 187 32.55 3.92 -7.75
N LYS A 188 32.69 2.65 -7.36
CA LYS A 188 31.60 1.66 -7.40
C LYS A 188 30.46 2.01 -6.46
N ILE A 189 30.75 2.69 -5.35
CA ILE A 189 29.72 3.05 -4.37
C ILE A 189 28.76 4.12 -4.91
N GLY A 190 29.28 5.07 -5.72
CA GLY A 190 28.46 6.09 -6.36
C GLY A 190 27.47 5.47 -7.34
N ILE A 191 27.94 4.56 -8.21
CA ILE A 191 27.10 3.86 -9.18
C ILE A 191 26.04 3.00 -8.46
N PHE A 192 26.43 2.24 -7.43
CA PHE A 192 25.52 1.41 -6.65
C PHE A 192 24.44 2.27 -5.95
N GLY A 193 24.88 3.32 -5.28
CA GLY A 193 23.95 4.22 -4.57
C GLY A 193 23.02 4.94 -5.54
N GLY A 194 23.57 5.41 -6.67
CA GLY A 194 22.79 6.03 -7.74
C GLY A 194 21.74 5.09 -8.31
N PHE A 195 22.12 3.85 -8.63
CA PHE A 195 21.21 2.83 -9.14
C PHE A 195 20.11 2.49 -8.11
N ALA A 196 20.50 2.22 -6.85
CA ALA A 196 19.56 1.88 -5.79
C ALA A 196 18.53 2.98 -5.56
N VAL A 197 18.96 4.25 -5.46
CA VAL A 197 18.05 5.37 -5.26
C VAL A 197 17.18 5.62 -6.49
N THR A 198 17.73 5.46 -7.71
CA THR A 198 16.93 5.57 -8.93
C THR A 198 15.83 4.50 -8.99
N CYS A 199 16.11 3.26 -8.60
CA CYS A 199 15.07 2.22 -8.48
C CYS A 199 14.00 2.57 -7.46
N ILE A 200 14.39 3.15 -6.31
CA ILE A 200 13.45 3.61 -5.29
C ILE A 200 12.57 4.75 -5.83
N VAL A 201 13.17 5.73 -6.49
CA VAL A 201 12.44 6.84 -7.12
C VAL A 201 11.47 6.33 -8.18
N TYR A 202 11.91 5.40 -9.03
CA TYR A 202 11.03 4.77 -10.01
C TYR A 202 9.82 4.08 -9.37
N PHE A 203 10.06 3.32 -8.31
CA PHE A 203 8.99 2.69 -7.55
C PHE A 203 8.01 3.72 -6.96
N MET A 204 8.54 4.79 -6.34
CA MET A 204 7.70 5.86 -5.78
C MET A 204 6.93 6.62 -6.85
N LEU A 205 7.53 6.89 -8.01
CA LEU A 205 6.87 7.53 -9.15
C LEU A 205 5.75 6.65 -9.69
N LEU A 206 6.00 5.36 -9.91
CA LEU A 206 4.97 4.44 -10.43
C LEU A 206 3.78 4.28 -9.47
N LYS A 207 4.05 4.15 -8.17
CA LYS A 207 3.01 4.03 -7.14
C LYS A 207 2.35 5.39 -6.87
N GLY A 208 3.15 6.44 -6.64
CA GLY A 208 2.67 7.76 -6.25
C GLY A 208 1.87 8.46 -7.34
N ILE A 209 2.35 8.47 -8.58
CA ILE A 209 1.71 9.23 -9.68
C ILE A 209 0.32 8.68 -10.00
N LYS A 210 0.15 7.37 -10.02
CA LYS A 210 -1.16 6.76 -10.31
C LYS A 210 -2.23 7.11 -9.27
N THR A 211 -1.81 7.32 -8.04
CA THR A 211 -2.68 7.50 -6.87
C THR A 211 -2.89 8.97 -6.47
N MET A 212 -2.07 9.91 -6.98
CA MET A 212 -2.20 11.33 -6.65
C MET A 212 -3.40 11.96 -7.34
N SER A 213 -4.42 12.37 -6.57
CA SER A 213 -5.62 13.03 -7.06
C SER A 213 -5.39 14.48 -7.49
N PHE A 214 -4.35 15.14 -6.98
CA PHE A 214 -4.05 16.54 -7.29
C PHE A 214 -3.16 16.73 -8.54
N MET A 215 -2.72 15.63 -9.18
CA MET A 215 -1.96 15.69 -10.42
C MET A 215 -2.89 15.69 -11.64
N ASN A 216 -2.72 16.69 -12.50
CA ASN A 216 -3.42 16.78 -13.78
C ASN A 216 -3.08 15.60 -14.68
N ALA A 217 -4.04 15.19 -15.52
CA ALA A 217 -3.89 14.11 -16.49
C ALA A 217 -2.69 14.32 -17.40
N ASP A 218 -2.48 15.56 -17.87
CA ASP A 218 -1.37 15.93 -18.76
C ASP A 218 0.00 15.67 -18.14
N ILE A 219 0.15 15.97 -16.85
CA ILE A 219 1.42 15.71 -16.14
C ILE A 219 1.65 14.20 -15.99
N LYS A 220 0.59 13.43 -15.73
CA LYS A 220 0.67 11.97 -15.63
C LYS A 220 1.11 11.35 -16.97
N HIS A 221 0.51 11.80 -18.08
CA HIS A 221 0.90 11.38 -19.43
C HIS A 221 2.33 11.78 -19.76
N TRP A 222 2.71 13.04 -19.50
CA TRP A 222 4.07 13.51 -19.75
C TRP A 222 5.14 12.69 -19.00
N ILE A 223 4.89 12.36 -17.73
CA ILE A 223 5.81 11.53 -16.93
C ILE A 223 5.87 10.10 -17.50
N ALA A 224 4.73 9.52 -17.91
CA ALA A 224 4.69 8.20 -18.51
C ALA A 224 5.50 8.14 -19.80
N ASP A 225 5.33 9.13 -20.67
CA ASP A 225 6.03 9.22 -21.97
C ASP A 225 7.54 9.47 -21.81
N ASN A 226 7.92 10.21 -20.76
CA ASN A 226 9.33 10.57 -20.54
C ASN A 226 10.01 9.75 -19.43
N THR A 227 9.43 8.63 -19.01
CA THR A 227 9.93 7.82 -17.89
C THR A 227 11.41 7.45 -18.05
N LEU A 228 11.85 7.04 -19.23
CA LEU A 228 13.26 6.67 -19.48
C LEU A 228 14.21 7.85 -19.34
N ILE A 229 13.81 9.03 -19.78
CA ILE A 229 14.63 10.27 -19.67
C ILE A 229 14.73 10.66 -18.20
N ILE A 230 13.61 10.60 -17.46
CA ILE A 230 13.56 10.89 -16.03
C ILE A 230 14.48 9.93 -15.27
N LEU A 231 14.39 8.63 -15.54
CA LEU A 231 15.24 7.63 -14.87
C LEU A 231 16.71 7.78 -15.23
N GLY A 232 17.02 8.08 -16.49
CA GLY A 232 18.40 8.34 -16.93
C GLY A 232 19.00 9.57 -16.23
N SER A 233 18.26 10.66 -16.14
CA SER A 233 18.70 11.86 -15.43
C SER A 233 18.81 11.63 -13.91
N CYS A 234 17.87 10.94 -13.30
CA CYS A 234 17.96 10.51 -11.90
C CYS A 234 19.19 9.64 -11.64
N MET A 235 19.47 8.67 -12.52
CA MET A 235 20.64 7.80 -12.39
C MET A 235 21.94 8.60 -12.39
N VAL A 236 22.11 9.54 -13.31
CA VAL A 236 23.29 10.41 -13.38
C VAL A 236 23.37 11.29 -12.12
N PHE A 237 22.28 11.98 -11.78
CA PHE A 237 22.23 12.88 -10.64
C PHE A 237 22.56 12.16 -9.32
N PHE A 238 21.90 11.05 -9.03
CA PHE A 238 22.13 10.31 -7.79
C PHE A 238 23.47 9.62 -7.75
N THR A 239 24.01 9.18 -8.89
CA THR A 239 25.38 8.62 -8.95
C THR A 239 26.40 9.70 -8.54
N VAL A 240 26.29 10.90 -9.09
CA VAL A 240 27.17 12.02 -8.73
C VAL A 240 26.97 12.41 -7.25
N LEU A 241 25.74 12.54 -6.80
CA LEU A 241 25.42 12.88 -5.41
C LEU A 241 26.00 11.85 -4.43
N MET A 242 25.81 10.56 -4.69
CA MET A 242 26.35 9.50 -3.83
C MET A 242 27.87 9.45 -3.84
N GLN A 243 28.49 9.77 -4.97
CA GLN A 243 29.94 9.89 -5.04
C GLN A 243 30.47 11.09 -4.23
N ILE A 244 29.79 12.22 -4.26
CA ILE A 244 30.11 13.40 -3.44
C ILE A 244 29.96 13.05 -1.94
N LEU A 245 28.86 12.43 -1.55
CA LEU A 245 28.65 11.99 -0.16
C LEU A 245 29.75 11.04 0.30
N HIS A 246 30.17 10.13 -0.56
CA HIS A 246 31.30 9.25 -0.26
C HIS A 246 32.62 10.03 -0.09
N ALA A 247 32.90 11.03 -0.93
CA ALA A 247 34.06 11.90 -0.80
C ALA A 247 34.02 12.71 0.52
N CYS A 248 32.83 13.11 0.97
CA CYS A 248 32.59 13.75 2.26
C CYS A 248 32.63 12.74 3.45
N LYS A 249 33.09 11.50 3.23
CA LYS A 249 33.18 10.42 4.24
C LYS A 249 31.85 10.00 4.84
N VAL A 250 30.72 10.30 4.20
CA VAL A 250 29.39 9.82 4.58
C VAL A 250 29.26 8.36 4.14
N ASN A 251 28.69 7.53 4.98
CA ASN A 251 28.43 6.11 4.65
C ASN A 251 27.20 6.01 3.74
N VAL A 252 27.44 5.88 2.43
CA VAL A 252 26.40 5.80 1.39
C VAL A 252 25.43 4.65 1.62
N PHE A 253 25.89 3.49 2.12
CA PHE A 253 24.98 2.38 2.42
C PHE A 253 23.92 2.75 3.45
N LYS A 254 24.32 3.52 4.49
CA LYS A 254 23.36 4.00 5.50
C LYS A 254 22.34 4.96 4.90
N VAL A 255 22.78 5.83 3.99
CA VAL A 255 21.88 6.76 3.29
C VAL A 255 20.88 6.00 2.43
N VAL A 256 21.34 5.04 1.63
CA VAL A 256 20.47 4.20 0.79
C VAL A 256 19.45 3.42 1.64
N VAL A 257 19.87 2.84 2.75
CA VAL A 257 18.95 2.12 3.66
C VAL A 257 17.90 3.05 4.24
N LEU A 258 18.26 4.27 4.66
CA LEU A 258 17.29 5.23 5.20
C LEU A 258 16.31 5.73 4.14
N ILE A 259 16.78 5.99 2.90
CA ILE A 259 15.89 6.30 1.78
C ILE A 259 14.95 5.13 1.49
N GLY A 260 15.45 3.90 1.55
CA GLY A 260 14.64 2.69 1.42
C GLY A 260 13.59 2.57 2.53
N THR A 261 13.95 2.85 3.78
CA THR A 261 13.02 2.90 4.91
C THR A 261 11.90 3.92 4.67
N PHE A 262 12.25 5.14 4.23
CA PHE A 262 11.28 6.17 3.88
C PHE A 262 10.33 5.69 2.77
N ALA A 263 10.87 5.16 1.68
CA ALA A 263 10.08 4.74 0.53
C ALA A 263 9.15 3.56 0.85
N LEU A 264 9.64 2.58 1.63
CA LEU A 264 8.79 1.47 2.08
C LEU A 264 7.69 1.97 3.02
N ALA A 265 8.02 2.81 4.01
CA ALA A 265 7.03 3.38 4.91
C ALA A 265 5.95 4.17 4.14
N THR A 266 6.34 4.93 3.10
CA THR A 266 5.40 5.63 2.22
C THR A 266 4.49 4.65 1.47
N ALA A 267 5.04 3.54 0.97
CA ALA A 267 4.28 2.55 0.22
C ALA A 267 3.30 1.78 1.11
N PHE A 268 3.73 1.38 2.31
CA PHE A 268 2.89 0.66 3.28
C PHE A 268 1.75 1.55 3.79
N ALA A 269 2.04 2.76 4.24
CA ALA A 269 1.01 3.70 4.70
C ALA A 269 -0.02 4.06 3.60
N GLY A 270 0.40 4.02 2.34
CA GLY A 270 -0.53 4.16 1.22
C GLY A 270 -1.52 2.99 1.09
N ASN A 271 -1.15 1.81 1.55
CA ASN A 271 -2.05 0.64 1.58
C ASN A 271 -2.95 0.68 2.83
N ASP A 272 -2.40 1.05 3.99
CA ASP A 272 -3.14 1.11 5.27
C ASP A 272 -4.21 2.21 5.30
N SER A 273 -4.25 3.10 4.31
CA SER A 273 -5.31 4.11 4.16
C SER A 273 -6.63 3.52 3.63
N PHE A 274 -6.72 2.21 3.46
CA PHE A 274 -7.91 1.53 2.97
C PHE A 274 -9.08 1.63 3.97
N GLU A 275 -8.81 1.55 5.27
CA GLU A 275 -9.80 1.68 6.35
C GLU A 275 -10.48 3.05 6.33
N LEU A 276 -9.68 4.10 6.10
CA LEU A 276 -10.22 5.44 5.90
C LEU A 276 -11.08 5.53 4.63
N ALA A 277 -10.75 4.76 3.60
CA ALA A 277 -11.57 4.67 2.40
C ALA A 277 -12.92 3.99 2.65
N LEU A 278 -12.95 2.94 3.46
CA LEU A 278 -14.21 2.28 3.88
C LEU A 278 -15.08 3.24 4.69
N TRP A 279 -14.50 3.94 5.68
CA TRP A 279 -15.21 4.96 6.45
C TRP A 279 -15.76 6.07 5.55
N TYR A 280 -14.95 6.59 4.63
CA TYR A 280 -15.38 7.66 3.71
C TYR A 280 -16.54 7.18 2.84
N THR A 281 -16.48 5.97 2.30
CA THR A 281 -17.57 5.39 1.52
C THR A 281 -18.86 5.24 2.33
N ALA A 282 -18.73 4.83 3.59
CA ALA A 282 -19.87 4.75 4.51
C ALA A 282 -20.42 6.12 4.91
N SER A 283 -19.62 7.19 4.86
CA SER A 283 -20.04 8.56 5.18
C SER A 283 -20.74 9.27 4.02
N GLU A 284 -20.66 8.73 2.79
CA GLU A 284 -21.41 9.25 1.66
C GLU A 284 -22.92 9.12 1.90
N ASN A 285 -23.69 10.12 1.49
CA ASN A 285 -25.11 10.26 1.82
C ASN A 285 -25.91 8.98 1.49
N PRO A 286 -26.60 8.35 2.45
CA PRO A 286 -27.38 7.13 2.23
C PRO A 286 -28.55 7.30 1.25
N TYR A 287 -28.92 8.54 0.92
CA TYR A 287 -29.95 8.88 -0.06
C TYR A 287 -29.37 9.25 -1.44
N ALA A 288 -28.06 9.23 -1.60
CA ALA A 288 -27.49 9.36 -2.93
C ALA A 288 -27.95 8.16 -3.78
N PRO A 289 -28.39 8.39 -5.04
CA PRO A 289 -28.69 7.29 -5.92
C PRO A 289 -27.48 6.36 -6.01
N PRO A 290 -27.68 5.05 -6.20
CA PRO A 290 -26.57 4.11 -6.33
C PRO A 290 -25.56 4.71 -7.31
N ILE A 291 -24.28 4.61 -7.00
CA ILE A 291 -23.18 5.21 -7.80
C ILE A 291 -23.23 4.54 -9.18
N THR A 292 -24.20 4.94 -9.98
CA THR A 292 -24.24 4.60 -11.40
C THR A 292 -23.09 5.36 -12.04
N ASN A 293 -22.24 4.63 -12.76
CA ASN A 293 -21.14 5.10 -13.58
C ASN A 293 -21.50 6.34 -14.44
N THR A 294 -21.59 7.51 -13.85
CA THR A 294 -21.75 8.78 -14.56
C THR A 294 -20.51 9.66 -14.35
N ILE A 295 -19.34 9.03 -14.38
CA ILE A 295 -18.13 9.70 -14.84
C ILE A 295 -17.91 9.16 -16.26
N SER A 296 -18.73 9.63 -17.19
CA SER A 296 -18.34 9.71 -18.59
C SER A 296 -17.12 10.61 -18.63
N LEU A 297 -15.96 10.03 -18.80
CA LEU A 297 -14.78 10.76 -19.21
C LEU A 297 -15.17 11.50 -20.50
N PRO A 298 -15.00 12.83 -20.57
CA PRO A 298 -15.14 13.51 -21.84
C PRO A 298 -14.07 12.97 -22.77
N THR A 299 -14.51 12.52 -23.94
CA THR A 299 -13.72 12.06 -25.09
C THR A 299 -12.65 13.05 -25.49
#